data_35f7fda25abcdd5d71a07a23af5c4246
#
_entry.id   35f7fda25abcdd5d71a07a23af5c4246
#
_cell.length_a   1.000
_cell.length_b   1.000
_cell.length_c   1.000
_cell.angle_alpha   90.00
_cell.angle_beta   90.00
_cell.angle_gamma   90.00
#
_symmetry.space_group_name_H-M   'P 1'
#
loop_
_entity.id
_entity.type
_entity.pdbx_description
1 polymer ?
#
loop_
_entity_poly.entity_id
_entity_poly.type
_entity_poly.pdbx_seq_one_letter_code
_entity_poly.pdbx_strand_id
1 'polypeptide(L)'
;MFLAAQTMISPPEAVRKELDSGCAGWQLAPVTPEIAAEIKTRTPGWPPNLLPGDFNGDGQTDVAVLIECRGSAQLVAFLSNGSGFSRQVLEKPQAYDPREFLHLIRKEYEHDAIGVEYEAVGGHAWVFRDGRWQSVVR
;
A
#
# COMPACT_ATOMS: atom_id res chain seq x y z
N MET A 1 25.15 -10.11 -2.35
CA MET A 1 24.76 -9.46 -1.10
C MET A 1 23.32 -9.77 -0.77
N PHE A 2 23.04 -10.20 0.41
CA PHE A 2 21.70 -10.49 0.83
C PHE A 2 21.01 -9.22 1.35
N LEU A 3 19.90 -8.86 0.74
CA LEU A 3 19.09 -7.77 1.24
C LEU A 3 17.98 -8.36 2.11
N ALA A 4 18.02 -8.06 3.38
CA ALA A 4 16.93 -8.44 4.26
C ALA A 4 15.62 -7.82 3.73
N ALA A 5 14.51 -8.54 3.87
CA ALA A 5 13.22 -7.98 3.57
C ALA A 5 13.07 -6.70 4.39
N GLN A 6 12.70 -5.60 3.71
CA GLN A 6 12.56 -4.35 4.41
C GLN A 6 11.38 -4.42 5.38
N THR A 7 11.67 -4.14 6.64
CA THR A 7 10.64 -4.03 7.67
C THR A 7 10.29 -2.57 7.80
N MET A 8 9.02 -2.25 7.64
CA MET A 8 8.54 -0.88 7.75
C MET A 8 7.42 -0.85 8.76
N ILE A 9 7.63 -0.21 9.90
CA ILE A 9 6.65 -0.17 10.99
C ILE A 9 5.81 1.10 10.98
N SER A 10 6.23 2.10 10.21
CA SER A 10 5.47 3.32 9.99
C SER A 10 5.87 3.93 8.66
N PRO A 11 5.02 4.75 8.03
CA PRO A 11 5.39 5.40 6.78
C PRO A 11 6.60 6.32 7.00
N PRO A 12 7.46 6.48 5.97
CA PRO A 12 8.53 7.47 6.04
C PRO A 12 8.02 8.87 6.35
N GLU A 13 8.86 9.70 6.96
CA GLU A 13 8.45 11.04 7.37
C GLU A 13 7.87 11.86 6.22
N ALA A 14 8.50 11.82 5.05
CA ALA A 14 8.02 12.57 3.88
C ALA A 14 6.62 12.12 3.47
N VAL A 15 6.35 10.83 3.55
CA VAL A 15 5.02 10.28 3.26
C VAL A 15 4.01 10.75 4.31
N ARG A 16 4.39 10.70 5.59
CA ARG A 16 3.51 11.16 6.66
C ARG A 16 3.14 12.64 6.51
N LYS A 17 4.09 13.49 6.12
CA LYS A 17 3.82 14.89 5.89
C LYS A 17 2.80 15.11 4.78
N GLU A 18 2.93 14.36 3.69
CA GLU A 18 1.97 14.45 2.59
C GLU A 18 0.58 14.00 3.03
N LEU A 19 0.50 12.93 3.82
CA LEU A 19 -0.78 12.44 4.33
C LEU A 19 -1.40 13.43 5.31
N ASP A 20 -0.60 14.04 6.18
CA ASP A 20 -1.06 15.07 7.11
C ASP A 20 -1.65 16.27 6.36
N SER A 21 -1.01 16.67 5.27
CA SER A 21 -1.49 17.76 4.41
C SER A 21 -2.82 17.42 3.75
N GLY A 22 -3.00 16.16 3.36
CA GLY A 22 -4.20 15.71 2.67
C GLY A 22 -5.40 15.51 3.58
N CYS A 23 -5.16 15.02 4.78
CA CYS A 23 -6.23 14.81 5.75
C CYS A 23 -5.69 14.71 7.17
N ALA A 24 -5.90 15.73 7.97
CA ALA A 24 -5.54 15.70 9.38
C ALA A 24 -6.32 14.59 10.08
N GLY A 25 -5.64 13.79 10.90
CA GLY A 25 -6.26 12.69 11.61
C GLY A 25 -6.32 11.39 10.84
N TRP A 26 -5.64 11.30 9.68
CA TRP A 26 -5.55 10.03 8.96
C TRP A 26 -4.90 8.95 9.82
N GLN A 27 -5.23 7.70 9.53
CA GLN A 27 -4.55 6.54 10.10
C GLN A 27 -4.48 5.46 9.02
N LEU A 28 -3.55 4.52 9.18
CA LEU A 28 -3.59 3.32 8.34
C LEU A 28 -4.93 2.64 8.60
N ALA A 29 -5.63 2.26 7.54
CA ALA A 29 -6.98 1.74 7.67
C ALA A 29 -6.98 0.49 8.56
N PRO A 30 -7.72 0.48 9.68
CA PRO A 30 -7.81 -0.70 10.53
C PRO A 30 -8.50 -1.85 9.81
N VAL A 31 -8.12 -3.06 10.16
CA VAL A 31 -8.68 -4.28 9.57
C VAL A 31 -9.32 -5.14 10.67
N THR A 32 -10.07 -6.17 10.26
CA THR A 32 -10.65 -7.11 11.21
C THR A 32 -9.54 -7.87 11.95
N PRO A 33 -9.80 -8.40 13.15
CA PRO A 33 -8.79 -9.20 13.86
C PRO A 33 -8.29 -10.39 13.06
N GLU A 34 -9.14 -11.01 12.25
CA GLU A 34 -8.80 -12.17 11.42
C GLU A 34 -7.79 -11.76 10.34
N ILE A 35 -8.04 -10.63 9.69
CA ILE A 35 -7.12 -10.10 8.67
C ILE A 35 -5.81 -9.68 9.31
N ALA A 36 -5.85 -9.02 10.47
CA ALA A 36 -4.64 -8.61 11.17
C ALA A 36 -3.75 -9.81 11.50
N ALA A 37 -4.35 -10.93 11.94
CA ALA A 37 -3.62 -12.15 12.24
C ALA A 37 -2.97 -12.74 10.98
N GLU A 38 -3.69 -12.72 9.85
CA GLU A 38 -3.15 -13.21 8.58
C GLU A 38 -1.98 -12.35 8.10
N ILE A 39 -2.10 -11.05 8.17
CA ILE A 39 -1.02 -10.14 7.79
C ILE A 39 0.21 -10.37 8.67
N LYS A 40 0.01 -10.54 9.97
CA LYS A 40 1.11 -10.79 10.90
C LYS A 40 1.86 -12.07 10.54
N THR A 41 1.15 -13.09 10.05
CA THR A 41 1.76 -14.35 9.63
C THR A 41 2.55 -14.16 8.33
N ARG A 42 1.99 -13.46 7.35
CA ARG A 42 2.62 -13.26 6.03
C ARG A 42 3.79 -12.29 6.08
N THR A 43 3.65 -11.20 6.80
CA THR A 43 4.63 -10.11 6.84
C THR A 43 4.86 -9.67 8.28
N PRO A 44 5.59 -10.50 9.06
CA PRO A 44 5.87 -10.15 10.45
C PRO A 44 6.56 -8.79 10.55
N GLY A 45 6.08 -7.93 11.43
CA GLY A 45 6.65 -6.62 11.65
C GLY A 45 6.07 -5.52 10.78
N TRP A 46 5.21 -5.85 9.80
CA TRP A 46 4.54 -4.83 9.01
C TRP A 46 3.14 -4.57 9.59
N PRO A 47 2.76 -3.31 9.79
CA PRO A 47 1.38 -3.03 10.16
C PRO A 47 0.45 -3.26 8.97
N PRO A 48 -0.83 -3.54 9.20
CA PRO A 48 -1.78 -3.61 8.11
C PRO A 48 -1.82 -2.33 7.28
N ASN A 49 -1.95 -2.49 5.96
CA ASN A 49 -2.18 -1.40 5.02
C ASN A 49 -1.02 -0.41 4.86
N LEU A 50 0.19 -0.87 5.17
CA LEU A 50 1.43 -0.19 4.84
C LEU A 50 2.29 -1.18 4.06
N LEU A 51 2.62 -0.83 2.81
CA LEU A 51 3.23 -1.77 1.88
C LEU A 51 4.45 -1.16 1.19
N PRO A 52 5.68 -1.54 1.61
CA PRO A 52 6.86 -1.16 0.85
C PRO A 52 7.06 -2.09 -0.34
N GLY A 53 7.58 -1.58 -1.44
CA GLY A 53 7.85 -2.37 -2.63
C GLY A 53 8.52 -1.53 -3.70
N ASP A 54 8.97 -2.17 -4.77
CA ASP A 54 9.51 -1.48 -5.95
C ASP A 54 8.49 -1.61 -7.08
N PHE A 55 7.53 -0.69 -7.10
CA PHE A 55 6.38 -0.81 -7.99
C PHE A 55 6.69 -0.39 -9.42
N ASN A 56 7.67 0.47 -9.63
CA ASN A 56 8.05 0.93 -10.98
C ASN A 56 9.34 0.33 -11.50
N GLY A 57 9.97 -0.55 -10.74
CA GLY A 57 11.15 -1.28 -11.21
C GLY A 57 12.44 -0.49 -11.25
N ASP A 58 12.54 0.64 -10.55
CA ASP A 58 13.74 1.48 -10.56
C ASP A 58 14.77 1.11 -9.49
N GLY A 59 14.50 0.08 -8.70
CA GLY A 59 15.40 -0.36 -7.64
C GLY A 59 15.26 0.40 -6.33
N GLN A 60 14.38 1.39 -6.26
CA GLN A 60 14.15 2.16 -5.05
C GLN A 60 12.87 1.71 -4.35
N THR A 61 12.83 1.85 -3.04
CA THR A 61 11.66 1.45 -2.27
C THR A 61 10.58 2.51 -2.36
N ASP A 62 9.45 2.11 -2.92
CA ASP A 62 8.23 2.90 -2.94
C ASP A 62 7.34 2.46 -1.77
N VAL A 63 6.27 3.19 -1.51
CA VAL A 63 5.36 2.91 -0.41
C VAL A 63 3.92 3.03 -0.88
N ALA A 64 3.09 2.05 -0.54
CA ALA A 64 1.65 2.16 -0.74
C ALA A 64 0.98 2.13 0.62
N VAL A 65 -0.07 2.93 0.77
CA VAL A 65 -0.85 2.97 2.01
C VAL A 65 -2.34 2.96 1.67
N LEU A 66 -3.08 2.21 2.47
CA LEU A 66 -4.53 2.34 2.51
C LEU A 66 -4.84 3.07 3.82
N ILE A 67 -5.34 4.29 3.70
CA ILE A 67 -5.60 5.12 4.88
C ILE A 67 -7.09 5.28 5.09
N GLU A 68 -7.46 5.50 6.34
CA GLU A 68 -8.82 5.88 6.71
C GLU A 68 -8.77 7.29 7.28
N CYS A 69 -9.70 8.12 6.85
CA CYS A 69 -9.82 9.48 7.35
C CYS A 69 -11.29 9.87 7.38
N ARG A 70 -11.82 10.11 8.58
CA ARG A 70 -13.21 10.54 8.77
C ARG A 70 -14.24 9.59 8.12
N GLY A 71 -13.98 8.28 8.23
CA GLY A 71 -14.88 7.26 7.69
C GLY A 71 -14.69 6.94 6.22
N SER A 72 -13.77 7.60 5.53
CA SER A 72 -13.43 7.31 4.14
C SER A 72 -12.08 6.62 4.05
N ALA A 73 -11.95 5.68 3.12
CA ALA A 73 -10.70 5.00 2.83
C ALA A 73 -10.14 5.46 1.47
N GLN A 74 -8.82 5.55 1.38
CA GLN A 74 -8.15 5.97 0.15
C GLN A 74 -6.85 5.19 -0.02
N LEU A 75 -6.61 4.70 -1.24
CA LEU A 75 -5.37 4.04 -1.60
C LEU A 75 -4.44 5.01 -2.30
N VAL A 76 -3.25 5.21 -1.72
CA VAL A 76 -2.26 6.15 -2.24
C VAL A 76 -0.92 5.44 -2.38
N ALA A 77 -0.27 5.61 -3.52
CA ALA A 77 1.09 5.17 -3.74
C ALA A 77 2.03 6.36 -3.73
N PHE A 78 3.23 6.15 -3.17
CA PHE A 78 4.29 7.13 -3.14
C PHE A 78 5.50 6.52 -3.82
N LEU A 79 5.80 6.99 -5.03
CA LEU A 79 6.95 6.50 -5.78
C LEU A 79 8.19 7.30 -5.40
N SER A 80 9.24 6.61 -4.99
CA SER A 80 10.51 7.25 -4.65
C SER A 80 11.19 7.78 -5.91
N ASN A 81 11.69 9.00 -5.85
CA ASN A 81 12.47 9.59 -6.94
C ASN A 81 13.92 9.90 -6.52
N GLY A 82 14.36 9.29 -5.42
CA GLY A 82 15.72 9.47 -4.91
C GLY A 82 15.86 10.62 -3.92
N SER A 83 15.12 11.70 -4.08
CA SER A 83 15.17 12.85 -3.17
C SER A 83 13.86 13.06 -2.40
N GLY A 84 12.84 12.32 -2.74
CA GLY A 84 11.52 12.40 -2.11
C GLY A 84 10.57 11.41 -2.73
N PHE A 85 9.29 11.71 -2.67
CA PHE A 85 8.25 10.83 -3.18
C PHE A 85 7.27 11.58 -4.06
N SER A 86 6.79 10.91 -5.10
CA SER A 86 5.70 11.39 -5.94
C SER A 86 4.42 10.74 -5.47
N ARG A 87 3.46 11.54 -5.04
CA ARG A 87 2.17 11.04 -4.54
C ARG A 87 1.24 10.73 -5.69
N GLN A 88 0.66 9.52 -5.67
CA GLN A 88 -0.26 9.08 -6.71
C GLN A 88 -1.47 8.43 -6.07
N VAL A 89 -2.63 9.03 -6.26
CA VAL A 89 -3.89 8.48 -5.75
C VAL A 89 -4.36 7.41 -6.70
N LEU A 90 -4.43 6.17 -6.23
CA LEU A 90 -4.84 5.04 -7.07
C LEU A 90 -6.35 4.86 -7.07
N GLU A 91 -6.99 5.07 -5.93
CA GLU A 91 -8.43 4.93 -5.80
C GLU A 91 -8.99 6.14 -5.09
N LYS A 92 -10.12 6.63 -5.61
CA LYS A 92 -10.82 7.74 -4.99
C LYS A 92 -11.31 7.34 -3.60
N PRO A 93 -11.49 8.31 -2.68
CA PRO A 93 -12.01 7.98 -1.36
C PRO A 93 -13.34 7.22 -1.46
N GLN A 94 -13.45 6.16 -0.68
CA GLN A 94 -14.63 5.31 -0.61
C GLN A 94 -14.99 5.10 0.86
N ALA A 95 -16.18 4.60 1.12
CA ALA A 95 -16.56 4.27 2.49
C ALA A 95 -15.57 3.25 3.06
N TYR A 96 -15.08 3.52 4.28
CA TYR A 96 -14.15 2.63 4.95
C TYR A 96 -14.78 1.27 5.21
N ASP A 97 -14.04 0.20 4.93
CA ASP A 97 -14.46 -1.18 5.17
C ASP A 97 -13.29 -1.95 5.81
N PRO A 98 -13.44 -2.46 7.03
CA PRO A 98 -12.35 -3.16 7.72
C PRO A 98 -11.99 -4.51 7.10
N ARG A 99 -12.73 -4.98 6.09
CA ARG A 99 -12.44 -6.21 5.36
C ARG A 99 -11.50 -6.00 4.19
N GLU A 100 -11.23 -4.74 3.82
CA GLU A 100 -10.33 -4.41 2.73
C GLU A 100 -8.91 -4.29 3.25
N PHE A 101 -7.94 -4.89 2.53
CA PHE A 101 -6.54 -4.82 2.93
C PHE A 101 -5.60 -4.95 1.74
N LEU A 102 -4.37 -4.45 1.92
CA LEU A 102 -3.33 -4.50 0.91
C LEU A 102 -2.41 -5.69 1.15
N HIS A 103 -1.88 -6.24 0.04
CA HIS A 103 -0.79 -7.21 0.12
C HIS A 103 0.18 -7.01 -1.04
N LEU A 104 1.42 -7.42 -0.85
CA LEU A 104 2.45 -7.28 -1.85
C LEU A 104 2.43 -8.49 -2.78
N ILE A 105 2.37 -8.23 -4.09
CA ILE A 105 2.42 -9.27 -5.11
C ILE A 105 3.79 -9.21 -5.76
N ARG A 106 4.58 -10.29 -5.59
CA ARG A 106 5.93 -10.41 -6.15
C ARG A 106 5.96 -11.47 -7.23
N LYS A 107 6.79 -11.23 -8.25
CA LYS A 107 7.11 -12.23 -9.29
C LYS A 107 5.94 -12.67 -10.15
N GLU A 108 4.83 -11.98 -10.07
CA GLU A 108 3.66 -12.29 -10.89
C GLU A 108 3.56 -11.33 -12.07
N TYR A 109 3.99 -10.10 -11.86
CA TYR A 109 4.03 -9.07 -12.90
C TYR A 109 5.47 -8.60 -13.10
N GLU A 110 5.68 -7.68 -14.03
CA GLU A 110 7.02 -7.18 -14.34
C GLU A 110 7.72 -6.59 -13.11
N HIS A 111 6.97 -5.88 -12.26
CA HIS A 111 7.46 -5.30 -11.02
C HIS A 111 6.57 -5.72 -9.86
N ASP A 112 6.94 -5.34 -8.64
CA ASP A 112 6.06 -5.54 -7.50
C ASP A 112 4.72 -4.86 -7.76
N ALA A 113 3.64 -5.47 -7.33
CA ALA A 113 2.30 -4.92 -7.51
C ALA A 113 1.57 -4.84 -6.17
N ILE A 114 0.57 -3.97 -6.14
CA ILE A 114 -0.24 -3.75 -4.94
C ILE A 114 -1.53 -4.54 -5.09
N GLY A 115 -1.68 -5.60 -4.29
CA GLY A 115 -2.92 -6.34 -4.23
C GLY A 115 -3.89 -5.67 -3.28
N VAL A 116 -5.14 -5.54 -3.70
CA VAL A 116 -6.23 -5.05 -2.87
C VAL A 116 -7.23 -6.17 -2.75
N GLU A 117 -7.44 -6.66 -1.54
CA GLU A 117 -8.34 -7.77 -1.29
C GLU A 117 -9.47 -7.38 -0.34
N TYR A 118 -10.62 -8.01 -0.58
CA TYR A 118 -11.71 -8.05 0.38
C TYR A 118 -11.78 -9.46 0.94
N GLU A 119 -11.88 -9.60 2.24
CA GLU A 119 -11.96 -10.91 2.88
C GLU A 119 -13.00 -11.79 2.20
N ALA A 120 -12.57 -12.96 1.70
CA ALA A 120 -13.40 -13.99 1.10
C ALA A 120 -14.16 -13.60 -0.18
N VAL A 121 -13.90 -12.42 -0.76
CA VAL A 121 -14.67 -11.95 -1.93
C VAL A 121 -13.79 -11.77 -3.17
N GLY A 122 -12.46 -11.83 -3.03
CA GLY A 122 -11.54 -11.59 -4.14
C GLY A 122 -11.03 -10.15 -4.15
N GLY A 123 -10.43 -9.74 -5.25
CA GLY A 123 -9.83 -8.41 -5.30
C GLY A 123 -9.27 -8.05 -6.66
N HIS A 124 -8.37 -7.09 -6.65
CA HIS A 124 -7.69 -6.61 -7.85
C HIS A 124 -6.25 -6.25 -7.52
N ALA A 125 -5.47 -5.98 -8.55
CA ALA A 125 -4.08 -5.54 -8.38
C ALA A 125 -3.87 -4.23 -9.11
N TRP A 126 -3.06 -3.36 -8.52
CA TRP A 126 -2.56 -2.17 -9.19
C TRP A 126 -1.15 -2.46 -9.66
N VAL A 127 -0.94 -2.32 -10.96
CA VAL A 127 0.31 -2.63 -11.65
C VAL A 127 0.80 -1.38 -12.37
N PHE A 128 2.07 -1.03 -12.19
CA PHE A 128 2.67 0.10 -12.87
C PHE A 128 3.33 -0.37 -14.16
N ARG A 129 2.81 0.07 -15.29
CA ARG A 129 3.31 -0.29 -16.63
C ARG A 129 3.31 0.93 -17.54
N ASP A 130 4.36 1.06 -18.35
CA ASP A 130 4.43 2.12 -19.36
C ASP A 130 4.19 3.50 -18.75
N GLY A 131 4.74 3.74 -17.58
CA GLY A 131 4.68 5.02 -16.89
C GLY A 131 3.35 5.33 -16.22
N ARG A 132 2.46 4.35 -16.08
CA ARG A 132 1.15 4.59 -15.45
C ARG A 132 0.63 3.37 -14.71
N TRP A 133 -0.31 3.62 -13.81
CA TRP A 133 -0.97 2.58 -13.05
C TRP A 133 -2.14 1.99 -13.82
N GLN A 134 -2.28 0.66 -13.72
CA GLN A 134 -3.38 -0.09 -14.33
C GLN A 134 -3.97 -1.03 -13.30
N SER A 135 -5.29 -1.11 -13.27
CA SER A 135 -6.00 -2.04 -12.39
C SER A 135 -6.26 -3.35 -13.13
N VAL A 136 -5.94 -4.46 -12.49
CA VAL A 136 -6.10 -5.81 -13.06
C VAL A 136 -6.98 -6.62 -12.11
N VAL A 137 -8.05 -7.20 -12.63
CA VAL A 137 -8.93 -8.06 -11.83
C VAL A 137 -8.23 -9.38 -11.51
N ARG A 138 -8.44 -9.86 -10.28
CA ARG A 138 -7.84 -11.13 -9.83
C ARG A 138 -8.91 -12.14 -9.46
#